data_75608cad9918d1da207c0e37d8865ce7
#
_entry.id   75608cad9918d1da207c0e37d8865ce7
#
_cell.length_a   1.000
_cell.length_b   1.000
_cell.length_c   1.000
_cell.angle_alpha   90.00
_cell.angle_beta   90.00
_cell.angle_gamma   90.00
#
_symmetry.space_group_name_H-M   'P 1'
#
loop_
_entity.id
_entity.type
_entity.pdbx_description
1 polymer ?
#
loop_
_entity_poly.entity_id
_entity_poly.type
_entity_poly.pdbx_seq_one_letter_code
_entity_poly.pdbx_strand_id
1 'polypeptide(L)'
;MTKLKFRFHNSIILITIFFQFSCSSPKEKREVVLFNSYCTSCHIAPSIQDLPKEIWATNILPEMGARMGVRDSTYNPFKGFTFSEINIINQTGVYPLDPIISAADWKLLQEYIISMAPVSLEKDNSKNTYNELVQFTPKPISFDSINGSFITLLKLDHDHKLICGNISGELWEFDFSNQKISPIGQFGKAIVDYTELDGITYVTSIGDLHPSEFSSGQIFTIENNITARIPEVLHRPVHTLVHDLDENGTNEIIVSEFGNLTGKLSLFKKVDSVNFKKEILLNQPGTIRVIAKDMNNDGKEDLIALTSQGNESITILYQQENLKFSAQQVLRFSPVYGSSWFDLIDYNGDGFDDIITVNGDNADKSYVQKGYHGMRVHLNDGSNNFEEKYFYPLHGATRVVSNDFDQDGDIDFGLISTFPDYENEPESSFVYLENKNPDTFSFSAYTFDASKLGRWFLMNSEDIDDDGDIDIILSSFTYAFTPVPELLYELWNESNLDLMILENKLITKDKL
;
A
#
# COMPACT_ATOMS: atom_id res chain seq x y z
N MET A 1 38.00 -78.42 -64.38
CA MET A 1 38.61 -78.48 -63.06
C MET A 1 38.66 -77.08 -62.48
N THR A 2 37.61 -76.69 -61.69
CA THR A 2 37.46 -75.34 -61.18
C THR A 2 37.33 -75.40 -59.64
N LYS A 3 38.29 -74.78 -58.92
CA LYS A 3 38.31 -74.77 -57.45
C LYS A 3 37.43 -73.65 -56.94
N LEU A 4 36.39 -74.00 -56.16
CA LEU A 4 35.56 -73.08 -55.39
C LEU A 4 36.30 -72.67 -54.12
N LYS A 5 36.51 -71.37 -53.90
CA LYS A 5 36.97 -70.77 -52.62
C LYS A 5 35.80 -70.31 -51.82
N PHE A 6 35.54 -70.90 -50.66
CA PHE A 6 34.64 -70.44 -49.65
C PHE A 6 35.34 -69.29 -48.89
N ARG A 7 34.67 -68.11 -48.82
CA ARG A 7 35.05 -66.98 -47.89
C ARG A 7 34.13 -67.03 -46.66
N PHE A 8 34.73 -67.27 -45.52
CA PHE A 8 34.06 -67.02 -44.21
C PHE A 8 33.94 -65.55 -43.95
N HIS A 9 32.73 -65.04 -43.73
CA HIS A 9 32.50 -63.71 -43.20
C HIS A 9 32.27 -63.84 -41.68
N ASN A 10 33.20 -63.27 -40.88
CA ASN A 10 33.01 -63.10 -39.46
C ASN A 10 32.16 -61.82 -39.23
N SER A 11 30.88 -61.99 -38.87
CA SER A 11 30.03 -60.91 -38.40
C SER A 11 30.25 -60.74 -36.92
N ILE A 12 30.95 -59.66 -36.57
CA ILE A 12 31.06 -59.19 -35.15
C ILE A 12 29.75 -58.52 -34.85
N ILE A 13 28.93 -59.15 -33.99
CA ILE A 13 27.74 -58.53 -33.40
C ILE A 13 28.21 -57.60 -32.21
N LEU A 14 28.18 -56.27 -32.43
CA LEU A 14 28.42 -55.30 -31.42
C LEU A 14 27.16 -55.16 -30.56
N ILE A 15 27.15 -55.75 -29.36
CA ILE A 15 26.05 -55.56 -28.38
C ILE A 15 26.28 -54.23 -27.72
N THR A 16 25.57 -53.19 -28.15
CA THR A 16 25.51 -51.89 -27.49
C THR A 16 24.61 -51.99 -26.23
N ILE A 17 25.22 -52.09 -25.06
CA ILE A 17 24.54 -52.04 -23.78
C ILE A 17 24.13 -50.55 -23.56
N PHE A 18 22.88 -50.19 -23.80
CA PHE A 18 22.30 -48.93 -23.37
C PHE A 18 22.15 -48.96 -21.83
N PHE A 19 23.09 -48.36 -21.13
CA PHE A 19 22.88 -47.94 -19.74
C PHE A 19 21.82 -46.82 -19.74
N GLN A 20 20.57 -47.13 -19.46
CA GLN A 20 19.58 -46.17 -19.12
C GLN A 20 19.94 -45.62 -17.73
N PHE A 21 20.66 -44.48 -17.68
CA PHE A 21 20.70 -43.65 -16.48
C PHE A 21 19.29 -43.10 -16.28
N SER A 22 18.47 -43.79 -15.49
CA SER A 22 17.27 -43.22 -14.88
C SER A 22 17.76 -42.18 -13.89
N CYS A 23 17.83 -40.89 -14.30
CA CYS A 23 17.89 -39.78 -13.38
C CYS A 23 16.55 -39.79 -12.64
N SER A 24 16.46 -40.48 -11.51
CA SER A 24 15.44 -40.19 -10.52
C SER A 24 15.78 -38.82 -9.97
N SER A 25 15.01 -37.80 -10.31
CA SER A 25 15.04 -36.53 -9.58
C SER A 25 14.92 -36.84 -8.09
N PRO A 26 15.75 -36.22 -7.21
CA PRO A 26 15.62 -36.45 -5.78
C PRO A 26 14.18 -36.15 -5.39
N LYS A 27 13.54 -37.12 -4.73
CA LYS A 27 12.15 -36.96 -4.26
C LYS A 27 12.13 -35.76 -3.34
N GLU A 28 11.39 -34.72 -3.74
CA GLU A 28 11.24 -33.51 -2.94
C GLU A 28 10.75 -33.88 -1.54
N LYS A 29 11.31 -33.26 -0.51
CA LYS A 29 10.93 -33.54 0.87
C LYS A 29 9.47 -33.13 1.10
N ARG A 30 8.73 -33.94 1.88
CA ARG A 30 7.30 -33.73 2.10
C ARG A 30 6.97 -32.36 2.67
N GLU A 31 7.79 -31.85 3.60
CA GLU A 31 7.62 -30.53 4.18
C GLU A 31 7.71 -29.39 3.15
N VAL A 32 8.59 -29.50 2.17
CA VAL A 32 8.71 -28.53 1.06
C VAL A 32 7.49 -28.59 0.15
N VAL A 33 7.00 -29.78 -0.17
CA VAL A 33 5.75 -29.95 -0.94
C VAL A 33 4.56 -29.35 -0.18
N LEU A 34 4.48 -29.54 1.12
CA LEU A 34 3.41 -28.95 1.94
C LEU A 34 3.50 -27.43 1.93
N PHE A 35 4.70 -26.87 2.13
CA PHE A 35 4.90 -25.43 2.07
C PHE A 35 4.45 -24.86 0.72
N ASN A 36 4.93 -25.42 -0.39
CA ASN A 36 4.56 -24.98 -1.73
C ASN A 36 3.07 -25.17 -2.04
N SER A 37 2.41 -26.18 -1.49
CA SER A 37 0.99 -26.45 -1.77
C SER A 37 0.02 -25.60 -0.95
N TYR A 38 0.34 -25.35 0.31
CA TYR A 38 -0.58 -24.67 1.22
C TYR A 38 -0.26 -23.19 1.39
N CYS A 39 1.02 -22.80 1.48
CA CYS A 39 1.38 -21.39 1.68
C CYS A 39 1.24 -20.55 0.42
N THR A 40 1.17 -21.14 -0.78
CA THR A 40 0.96 -20.42 -2.05
C THR A 40 -0.49 -20.40 -2.53
N SER A 41 -1.40 -21.08 -1.81
CA SER A 41 -2.79 -21.26 -2.28
C SER A 41 -3.62 -19.97 -2.27
N CYS A 42 -3.32 -19.01 -1.38
CA CYS A 42 -4.09 -17.78 -1.20
C CYS A 42 -3.32 -16.52 -1.62
N HIS A 43 -2.01 -16.51 -1.45
CA HIS A 43 -1.13 -15.37 -1.73
C HIS A 43 0.27 -15.86 -2.12
N ILE A 44 1.17 -14.97 -2.49
CA ILE A 44 2.59 -15.33 -2.62
C ILE A 44 3.08 -15.80 -1.25
N ALA A 45 3.69 -17.00 -1.20
CA ALA A 45 4.31 -17.46 0.03
C ALA A 45 5.49 -16.53 0.38
N PRO A 46 5.51 -15.95 1.61
CA PRO A 46 6.67 -15.21 2.05
C PRO A 46 7.87 -16.13 2.15
N SER A 47 9.07 -15.60 1.93
CA SER A 47 10.28 -16.34 2.26
C SER A 47 10.30 -16.64 3.77
N ILE A 48 10.68 -17.86 4.14
CA ILE A 48 10.80 -18.22 5.56
C ILE A 48 11.86 -17.33 6.27
N GLN A 49 12.80 -16.77 5.48
CA GLN A 49 13.84 -15.88 5.97
C GLN A 49 13.35 -14.45 6.25
N ASP A 50 12.18 -14.07 5.75
CA ASP A 50 11.66 -12.70 5.87
C ASP A 50 11.22 -12.34 7.29
N LEU A 51 10.99 -13.32 8.17
CA LEU A 51 10.55 -13.09 9.53
C LEU A 51 11.33 -13.93 10.54
N PRO A 52 11.59 -13.40 11.77
CA PRO A 52 12.19 -14.16 12.85
C PRO A 52 11.35 -15.36 13.26
N LYS A 53 12.03 -16.41 13.74
CA LYS A 53 11.42 -17.64 14.25
C LYS A 53 10.31 -17.41 15.27
N GLU A 54 10.50 -16.44 16.17
CA GLU A 54 9.51 -16.10 17.18
C GLU A 54 8.22 -15.57 16.56
N ILE A 55 8.32 -14.65 15.58
CA ILE A 55 7.16 -14.08 14.88
C ILE A 55 6.42 -15.16 14.10
N TRP A 56 7.15 -16.06 13.42
CA TRP A 56 6.54 -17.23 12.80
C TRP A 56 5.74 -18.07 13.80
N ALA A 57 6.35 -18.39 14.95
CA ALA A 57 5.76 -19.30 15.94
C ALA A 57 4.56 -18.69 16.69
N THR A 58 4.63 -17.40 17.03
CA THR A 58 3.63 -16.76 17.92
C THR A 58 2.53 -16.01 17.20
N ASN A 59 2.80 -15.50 15.99
CA ASN A 59 1.86 -14.64 15.26
C ASN A 59 1.38 -15.29 13.97
N ILE A 60 2.29 -15.64 13.05
CA ILE A 60 1.91 -16.00 11.68
C ILE A 60 1.32 -17.40 11.59
N LEU A 61 2.02 -18.42 12.12
CA LEU A 61 1.55 -19.81 12.01
C LEU A 61 0.23 -20.05 12.74
N PRO A 62 -0.02 -19.50 13.95
CA PRO A 62 -1.32 -19.63 14.59
C PRO A 62 -2.46 -19.05 13.76
N GLU A 63 -2.29 -17.85 13.20
CA GLU A 63 -3.29 -17.20 12.34
C GLU A 63 -3.51 -17.98 11.05
N MET A 64 -2.44 -18.40 10.35
CA MET A 64 -2.54 -19.21 9.14
C MET A 64 -3.20 -20.57 9.42
N GLY A 65 -2.90 -21.18 10.57
CA GLY A 65 -3.57 -22.41 11.01
C GLY A 65 -5.09 -22.21 11.15
N ALA A 66 -5.50 -21.13 11.81
CA ALA A 66 -6.93 -20.80 11.96
C ALA A 66 -7.61 -20.57 10.60
N ARG A 67 -6.96 -19.88 9.66
CA ARG A 67 -7.46 -19.68 8.27
C ARG A 67 -7.51 -20.98 7.47
N MET A 68 -6.75 -21.99 7.84
CA MET A 68 -6.84 -23.35 7.27
C MET A 68 -7.77 -24.29 8.06
N GLY A 69 -8.54 -23.76 9.03
CA GLY A 69 -9.48 -24.51 9.84
C GLY A 69 -8.83 -25.37 10.95
N VAL A 70 -7.52 -25.25 11.16
CA VAL A 70 -6.82 -25.95 12.24
C VAL A 70 -7.16 -25.28 13.58
N ARG A 71 -7.61 -26.10 14.56
CA ARG A 71 -7.93 -25.61 15.92
C ARG A 71 -6.71 -25.76 16.81
N ASP A 72 -6.26 -24.66 17.35
CA ASP A 72 -5.18 -24.60 18.34
C ASP A 72 -5.77 -24.10 19.67
N SER A 73 -5.57 -24.85 20.74
CA SER A 73 -6.08 -24.49 22.07
C SER A 73 -5.37 -23.28 22.68
N THR A 74 -4.22 -22.88 22.13
CA THR A 74 -3.42 -21.74 22.61
C THR A 74 -3.71 -20.46 21.83
N TYR A 75 -4.42 -20.56 20.71
CA TYR A 75 -4.74 -19.44 19.82
C TYR A 75 -6.24 -19.28 19.60
N ASN A 76 -6.74 -18.08 19.84
CA ASN A 76 -8.13 -17.70 19.57
C ASN A 76 -8.18 -16.62 18.46
N PRO A 77 -8.60 -16.96 17.22
CA PRO A 77 -8.70 -16.00 16.13
C PRO A 77 -9.77 -14.93 16.36
N PHE A 78 -10.68 -15.14 17.33
CA PHE A 78 -11.74 -14.20 17.69
C PHE A 78 -11.39 -13.32 18.89
N LYS A 79 -10.12 -13.35 19.37
CA LYS A 79 -9.71 -12.54 20.50
C LYS A 79 -9.85 -11.05 20.20
N GLY A 80 -10.62 -10.36 21.06
CA GLY A 80 -10.86 -8.91 20.94
C GLY A 80 -12.13 -8.55 20.16
N PHE A 81 -12.73 -9.47 19.40
CA PHE A 81 -13.99 -9.23 18.71
C PHE A 81 -15.20 -9.40 19.63
N THR A 82 -16.23 -8.57 19.38
CA THR A 82 -17.54 -8.71 20.01
C THR A 82 -18.30 -9.92 19.46
N PHE A 83 -19.34 -10.38 20.16
CA PHE A 83 -20.17 -11.49 19.69
C PHE A 83 -20.80 -11.21 18.31
N SER A 84 -21.20 -9.98 18.04
CA SER A 84 -21.78 -9.58 16.76
C SER A 84 -20.76 -9.64 15.63
N GLU A 85 -19.52 -9.20 15.87
CA GLU A 85 -18.42 -9.30 14.90
C GLU A 85 -18.06 -10.76 14.61
N ILE A 86 -18.01 -11.61 15.65
CA ILE A 86 -17.76 -13.04 15.50
C ILE A 86 -18.82 -13.67 14.58
N ASN A 87 -20.09 -13.28 14.69
CA ASN A 87 -21.14 -13.77 13.81
C ASN A 87 -20.93 -13.31 12.36
N ILE A 88 -20.50 -12.06 12.14
CA ILE A 88 -20.15 -11.55 10.81
C ILE A 88 -18.98 -12.34 10.24
N ILE A 89 -17.90 -12.50 11.00
CA ILE A 89 -16.70 -13.25 10.58
C ILE A 89 -17.04 -14.69 10.20
N ASN A 90 -17.85 -15.38 11.01
CA ASN A 90 -18.24 -16.76 10.73
C ASN A 90 -19.04 -16.90 9.42
N GLN A 91 -19.82 -15.88 9.02
CA GLN A 91 -20.57 -15.90 7.77
C GLN A 91 -19.68 -15.75 6.54
N THR A 92 -18.47 -15.20 6.69
CA THR A 92 -17.53 -15.00 5.59
C THR A 92 -16.73 -16.24 5.23
N GLY A 93 -16.61 -17.20 6.16
CA GLY A 93 -15.79 -18.39 5.99
C GLY A 93 -14.28 -18.14 6.11
N VAL A 94 -13.84 -16.98 6.60
CA VAL A 94 -12.42 -16.63 6.81
C VAL A 94 -11.73 -17.66 7.71
N TYR A 95 -12.45 -18.20 8.69
CA TYR A 95 -11.99 -19.30 9.56
C TYR A 95 -12.87 -20.53 9.34
N PRO A 96 -12.52 -21.43 8.39
CA PRO A 96 -13.36 -22.59 8.07
C PRO A 96 -13.53 -23.53 9.27
N LEU A 97 -14.69 -24.19 9.33
CA LEU A 97 -15.00 -25.14 10.41
C LEU A 97 -14.20 -26.44 10.24
N ASP A 98 -14.03 -26.88 9.00
CA ASP A 98 -13.33 -28.12 8.68
C ASP A 98 -11.90 -27.80 8.21
N PRO A 99 -10.87 -28.48 8.73
CA PRO A 99 -9.49 -28.22 8.36
C PRO A 99 -9.21 -28.69 6.94
N ILE A 100 -8.55 -27.85 6.14
CA ILE A 100 -8.10 -28.16 4.77
C ILE A 100 -6.77 -28.90 4.75
N ILE A 101 -6.07 -28.97 5.89
CA ILE A 101 -4.80 -29.67 6.09
C ILE A 101 -4.94 -30.65 7.27
N SER A 102 -4.31 -31.84 7.18
CA SER A 102 -4.31 -32.77 8.32
C SER A 102 -3.48 -32.23 9.49
N ALA A 103 -3.84 -32.59 10.73
CA ALA A 103 -3.09 -32.16 11.92
C ALA A 103 -1.62 -32.63 11.87
N ALA A 104 -1.34 -33.79 11.29
CA ALA A 104 0.03 -34.31 11.15
C ALA A 104 0.84 -33.50 10.11
N ASP A 105 0.23 -33.14 8.98
CA ASP A 105 0.88 -32.33 7.96
C ASP A 105 1.07 -30.89 8.42
N TRP A 106 0.09 -30.34 9.14
CA TRP A 106 0.22 -29.01 9.75
C TRP A 106 1.40 -28.96 10.74
N LYS A 107 1.51 -29.94 11.60
CA LYS A 107 2.64 -30.02 12.54
C LYS A 107 3.98 -30.13 11.83
N LEU A 108 4.08 -30.97 10.78
CA LEU A 108 5.29 -31.10 9.99
C LEU A 108 5.67 -29.79 9.30
N LEU A 109 4.68 -29.07 8.75
CA LEU A 109 4.87 -27.75 8.13
C LEU A 109 5.34 -26.70 9.13
N GLN A 110 4.75 -26.64 10.33
CA GLN A 110 5.18 -25.75 11.41
C GLN A 110 6.63 -26.02 11.81
N GLU A 111 7.00 -27.30 12.08
CA GLU A 111 8.35 -27.70 12.44
C GLU A 111 9.37 -27.32 11.35
N TYR A 112 9.01 -27.50 10.08
CA TYR A 112 9.84 -27.10 8.95
C TYR A 112 10.10 -25.60 8.93
N ILE A 113 9.05 -24.77 8.95
CA ILE A 113 9.18 -23.31 8.91
C ILE A 113 9.98 -22.80 10.11
N ILE A 114 9.68 -23.27 11.33
CA ILE A 114 10.38 -22.86 12.55
C ILE A 114 11.86 -23.29 12.53
N SER A 115 12.18 -24.45 11.92
CA SER A 115 13.56 -24.91 11.82
C SER A 115 14.39 -24.09 10.85
N MET A 116 13.76 -23.58 9.79
CA MET A 116 14.42 -22.81 8.71
C MET A 116 14.46 -21.31 9.00
N ALA A 117 13.53 -20.80 9.81
CA ALA A 117 13.44 -19.37 10.10
C ALA A 117 14.65 -18.87 10.92
N PRO A 118 15.16 -17.66 10.64
CA PRO A 118 16.26 -17.06 11.39
C PRO A 118 15.85 -16.71 12.82
N VAL A 119 16.82 -16.63 13.73
CA VAL A 119 16.55 -16.20 15.11
C VAL A 119 16.21 -14.71 15.15
N SER A 120 16.91 -13.91 14.34
CA SER A 120 16.67 -12.48 14.13
C SER A 120 16.93 -12.15 12.66
N LEU A 121 16.31 -11.10 12.15
CA LEU A 121 16.67 -10.57 10.84
C LEU A 121 18.06 -9.94 10.92
N GLU A 122 18.81 -10.02 9.85
CA GLU A 122 20.06 -9.27 9.72
C GLU A 122 19.71 -7.78 9.74
N LYS A 123 20.28 -7.05 10.69
CA LYS A 123 20.18 -5.59 10.67
C LYS A 123 21.07 -5.10 9.53
N ASP A 124 20.51 -4.30 8.67
CA ASP A 124 21.35 -3.48 7.82
C ASP A 124 22.08 -2.48 8.74
N ASN A 125 23.39 -2.73 8.95
CA ASN A 125 24.21 -1.87 9.79
C ASN A 125 24.76 -0.66 9.00
N SER A 126 24.43 -0.53 7.73
CA SER A 126 24.68 0.70 6.97
C SER A 126 23.72 1.75 7.47
N LYS A 127 24.19 2.69 8.29
CA LYS A 127 23.40 3.89 8.58
C LYS A 127 23.16 4.61 7.26
N ASN A 128 21.92 4.91 6.98
CA ASN A 128 21.59 5.80 5.89
C ASN A 128 22.33 7.13 6.10
N THR A 129 23.09 7.53 5.11
CA THR A 129 23.80 8.81 5.15
C THR A 129 22.97 9.81 4.35
N TYR A 130 22.36 10.76 5.03
CA TYR A 130 21.58 11.80 4.39
C TYR A 130 22.41 13.08 4.26
N ASN A 131 22.23 13.77 3.15
CA ASN A 131 22.65 15.16 3.03
C ASN A 131 21.63 16.08 3.71
N GLU A 132 22.01 17.29 4.04
CA GLU A 132 21.08 18.33 4.52
C GLU A 132 20.17 18.77 3.37
N LEU A 133 18.86 18.79 3.60
CA LEU A 133 17.88 19.23 2.63
C LEU A 133 17.83 20.77 2.61
N VAL A 134 18.62 21.38 1.73
CA VAL A 134 18.75 22.84 1.61
C VAL A 134 17.82 23.47 0.56
N GLN A 135 17.29 22.67 -0.35
CA GLN A 135 16.37 23.13 -1.40
C GLN A 135 15.04 23.63 -0.81
N PHE A 136 14.55 22.97 0.22
CA PHE A 136 13.28 23.30 0.86
C PHE A 136 13.44 24.02 2.19
N THR A 137 12.52 24.95 2.48
CA THR A 137 12.42 25.60 3.79
C THR A 137 11.29 24.99 4.60
N PRO A 138 11.58 24.32 5.73
CA PRO A 138 10.55 23.81 6.62
C PRO A 138 9.75 24.93 7.28
N LYS A 139 8.41 24.93 7.13
CA LYS A 139 7.46 25.83 7.77
C LYS A 139 6.48 25.02 8.62
N PRO A 140 6.65 24.96 9.95
CA PRO A 140 5.73 24.26 10.84
C PRO A 140 4.42 25.02 11.00
N ILE A 141 3.28 24.29 11.02
CA ILE A 141 1.94 24.85 11.25
C ILE A 141 1.23 24.05 12.33
N SER A 142 0.62 24.76 13.27
CA SER A 142 -0.28 24.22 14.29
C SER A 142 -1.65 24.87 14.14
N PHE A 143 -2.71 24.09 14.09
CA PHE A 143 -4.07 24.57 13.88
C PHE A 143 -4.76 24.98 15.17
N ASP A 144 -4.39 24.36 16.28
CA ASP A 144 -4.98 24.61 17.60
C ASP A 144 -3.94 24.47 18.72
N SER A 145 -4.39 24.45 19.97
CA SER A 145 -3.53 24.29 21.16
C SER A 145 -3.68 22.90 21.82
N ILE A 146 -4.26 21.94 21.13
CA ILE A 146 -4.45 20.59 21.64
C ILE A 146 -3.12 19.82 21.45
N ASN A 147 -2.68 19.14 22.50
CA ASN A 147 -1.44 18.37 22.44
C ASN A 147 -1.54 17.23 21.44
N GLY A 148 -0.54 17.12 20.57
CA GLY A 148 -0.48 16.14 19.49
C GLY A 148 -1.30 16.53 18.26
N SER A 149 -1.23 15.72 17.23
CA SER A 149 -1.95 15.91 15.98
C SER A 149 -2.71 14.64 15.57
N PHE A 150 -3.87 14.82 14.93
CA PHE A 150 -4.76 13.73 14.56
C PHE A 150 -5.33 13.93 13.16
N ILE A 151 -4.53 14.44 12.23
CA ILE A 151 -4.91 14.67 10.84
C ILE A 151 -5.05 13.35 10.10
N THR A 152 -6.23 13.09 9.56
CA THR A 152 -6.56 11.88 8.80
C THR A 152 -6.89 12.13 7.33
N LEU A 153 -7.03 13.39 6.94
CA LEU A 153 -7.18 13.85 5.56
C LEU A 153 -6.26 15.04 5.31
N LEU A 154 -5.55 14.98 4.21
CA LEU A 154 -4.73 16.05 3.64
C LEU A 154 -4.94 16.06 2.13
N LYS A 155 -5.59 17.08 1.58
CA LYS A 155 -5.88 17.18 0.15
C LYS A 155 -5.89 18.64 -0.29
N LEU A 156 -5.42 18.90 -1.48
CA LEU A 156 -5.55 20.23 -2.10
C LEU A 156 -6.82 20.25 -2.95
N ASP A 157 -7.55 21.34 -2.91
CA ASP A 157 -8.67 21.58 -3.81
C ASP A 157 -8.17 22.23 -5.11
N HIS A 158 -9.09 22.50 -6.04
CA HIS A 158 -8.77 23.11 -7.33
C HIS A 158 -8.39 24.60 -7.26
N ASP A 159 -8.60 25.25 -6.09
CA ASP A 159 -8.21 26.65 -5.82
C ASP A 159 -6.87 26.70 -5.02
N HIS A 160 -6.11 25.61 -4.98
CA HIS A 160 -4.84 25.43 -4.23
C HIS A 160 -5.00 25.66 -2.70
N LYS A 161 -6.22 25.49 -2.15
CA LYS A 161 -6.45 25.52 -0.72
C LYS A 161 -6.34 24.13 -0.13
N LEU A 162 -5.79 24.06 1.07
CA LEU A 162 -5.61 22.79 1.75
C LEU A 162 -6.87 22.39 2.52
N ILE A 163 -7.43 21.25 2.17
CA ILE A 163 -8.55 20.63 2.89
C ILE A 163 -7.96 19.63 3.90
N CYS A 164 -8.23 19.87 5.17
CA CYS A 164 -7.81 19.03 6.28
C CYS A 164 -9.01 18.41 6.99
N GLY A 165 -8.87 17.16 7.38
CA GLY A 165 -9.83 16.46 8.22
C GLY A 165 -9.13 15.71 9.35
N ASN A 166 -9.83 15.48 10.45
CA ASN A 166 -9.26 14.82 11.62
C ASN A 166 -10.05 13.54 12.04
N ILE A 167 -9.49 12.86 13.03
CA ILE A 167 -10.06 11.65 13.64
C ILE A 167 -11.44 11.88 14.26
N SER A 168 -11.76 13.12 14.69
CA SER A 168 -13.05 13.47 15.29
C SER A 168 -14.14 13.73 14.26
N GLY A 169 -13.79 13.79 12.96
CA GLY A 169 -14.74 14.03 11.86
C GLY A 169 -14.91 15.53 11.55
N GLU A 170 -14.06 16.38 12.06
CA GLU A 170 -14.00 17.79 11.69
C GLU A 170 -13.32 17.95 10.34
N LEU A 171 -13.84 18.86 9.53
CA LEU A 171 -13.33 19.21 8.20
C LEU A 171 -13.19 20.70 8.09
N TRP A 172 -12.06 21.20 7.62
CA TRP A 172 -11.77 22.61 7.43
C TRP A 172 -10.87 22.84 6.21
N GLU A 173 -10.92 24.09 5.75
CA GLU A 173 -10.06 24.64 4.72
C GLU A 173 -8.96 25.47 5.41
N PHE A 174 -7.73 25.35 4.92
CA PHE A 174 -6.61 26.20 5.29
C PHE A 174 -6.11 26.95 4.06
N ASP A 175 -6.09 28.27 4.17
CA ASP A 175 -5.62 29.18 3.13
C ASP A 175 -4.18 29.62 3.45
N PHE A 176 -3.24 29.23 2.59
CA PHE A 176 -1.82 29.53 2.77
C PHE A 176 -1.51 31.01 2.71
N SER A 177 -2.22 31.79 1.89
CA SER A 177 -1.93 33.22 1.62
C SER A 177 -2.13 34.10 2.84
N ASN A 178 -3.12 33.77 3.69
CA ASN A 178 -3.47 34.53 4.89
C ASN A 178 -3.41 33.72 6.18
N GLN A 179 -3.00 32.44 6.08
CA GLN A 179 -2.93 31.47 7.20
C GLN A 179 -4.25 31.32 7.95
N LYS A 180 -5.37 31.38 7.21
CA LYS A 180 -6.70 31.33 7.79
C LYS A 180 -7.28 29.93 7.74
N ILE A 181 -7.82 29.49 8.87
CA ILE A 181 -8.60 28.26 8.98
C ILE A 181 -10.09 28.62 8.86
N SER A 182 -10.80 27.94 7.98
CA SER A 182 -12.24 28.10 7.77
C SER A 182 -12.94 26.76 7.93
N PRO A 183 -13.85 26.57 8.92
CA PRO A 183 -14.53 25.30 9.11
C PRO A 183 -15.50 25.03 7.97
N ILE A 184 -15.46 23.80 7.41
CA ILE A 184 -16.43 23.31 6.43
C ILE A 184 -17.56 22.60 7.16
N GLY A 185 -17.26 21.74 8.15
CA GLY A 185 -18.30 21.05 8.91
C GLY A 185 -17.79 19.87 9.74
N GLN A 186 -18.76 19.12 10.25
CA GLN A 186 -18.56 17.90 11.05
C GLN A 186 -19.24 16.73 10.35
N PHE A 187 -18.48 15.68 9.99
CA PHE A 187 -18.97 14.54 9.18
C PHE A 187 -18.56 13.20 9.78
N GLY A 188 -19.49 12.57 10.48
CA GLY A 188 -19.24 11.24 11.05
C GLY A 188 -18.10 11.21 12.07
N LYS A 189 -17.13 10.32 11.85
CA LYS A 189 -15.86 10.21 12.57
C LYS A 189 -14.72 10.30 11.54
N ALA A 190 -13.51 10.12 11.90
CA ALA A 190 -12.30 10.17 11.06
C ALA A 190 -12.54 10.37 9.54
N ILE A 191 -12.28 11.59 9.06
CA ILE A 191 -12.42 11.93 7.63
C ILE A 191 -11.18 11.41 6.91
N VAL A 192 -11.38 10.71 5.80
CA VAL A 192 -10.29 10.05 5.07
C VAL A 192 -10.22 10.42 3.59
N ASP A 193 -11.29 10.99 3.04
CA ASP A 193 -11.26 11.49 1.66
C ASP A 193 -12.24 12.65 1.46
N TYR A 194 -11.91 13.49 0.48
CA TYR A 194 -12.65 14.66 0.04
C TYR A 194 -12.51 14.80 -1.47
N THR A 195 -13.59 15.07 -2.17
CA THR A 195 -13.57 15.38 -3.60
C THR A 195 -14.65 16.38 -3.90
N GLU A 196 -14.31 17.44 -4.63
CA GLU A 196 -15.26 18.37 -5.21
C GLU A 196 -15.30 18.19 -6.72
N LEU A 197 -16.48 17.92 -7.27
CA LEU A 197 -16.67 17.66 -8.68
C LEU A 197 -18.08 18.08 -9.09
N ASP A 198 -18.21 18.85 -10.17
CA ASP A 198 -19.50 19.34 -10.74
C ASP A 198 -20.39 20.06 -9.71
N GLY A 199 -19.79 20.82 -8.79
CA GLY A 199 -20.49 21.56 -7.73
C GLY A 199 -21.04 20.68 -6.60
N ILE A 200 -20.66 19.42 -6.54
CA ILE A 200 -20.96 18.49 -5.45
C ILE A 200 -19.66 18.17 -4.70
N THR A 201 -19.67 18.37 -3.38
CA THR A 201 -18.58 17.94 -2.51
C THR A 201 -18.92 16.55 -1.93
N TYR A 202 -17.99 15.63 -2.05
CA TYR A 202 -18.05 14.29 -1.46
C TYR A 202 -17.08 14.20 -0.29
N VAL A 203 -17.56 13.81 0.89
CA VAL A 203 -16.76 13.66 2.11
C VAL A 203 -16.87 12.24 2.61
N THR A 204 -15.76 11.52 2.69
CA THR A 204 -15.73 10.14 3.14
C THR A 204 -15.26 10.06 4.59
N SER A 205 -16.11 9.48 5.44
CA SER A 205 -15.79 9.12 6.81
C SER A 205 -15.56 7.60 6.91
N ILE A 206 -14.41 7.19 7.47
CA ILE A 206 -14.10 5.76 7.66
C ILE A 206 -15.03 5.10 8.71
N GLY A 207 -15.67 5.90 9.57
CA GLY A 207 -16.35 5.42 10.77
C GLY A 207 -15.37 5.22 11.92
N ASP A 208 -15.39 4.06 12.56
CA ASP A 208 -14.42 3.74 13.60
C ASP A 208 -13.04 3.47 12.96
N LEU A 209 -12.02 4.21 13.43
CA LEU A 209 -10.66 4.10 12.92
C LEU A 209 -10.02 2.75 13.30
N HIS A 210 -10.34 2.22 14.48
CA HIS A 210 -9.82 0.93 14.91
C HIS A 210 -10.31 -0.21 14.01
N PRO A 211 -9.48 -1.24 13.79
CA PRO A 211 -9.90 -2.43 13.03
C PRO A 211 -11.18 -3.05 13.61
N SER A 212 -12.20 -3.22 12.78
CA SER A 212 -13.51 -3.77 13.16
C SER A 212 -14.19 -4.40 11.95
N GLU A 213 -15.02 -5.41 12.18
CA GLU A 213 -15.89 -5.98 11.15
C GLU A 213 -17.23 -5.27 11.04
N PHE A 214 -17.51 -4.30 11.90
CA PHE A 214 -18.68 -3.46 11.75
C PHE A 214 -18.52 -2.42 10.66
N SER A 215 -19.47 -2.39 9.76
CA SER A 215 -19.59 -1.30 8.80
C SER A 215 -20.15 -0.06 9.49
N SER A 216 -19.34 1.01 9.56
CA SER A 216 -19.74 2.30 10.14
C SER A 216 -19.33 3.50 9.28
N GLY A 217 -18.62 3.24 8.16
CA GLY A 217 -18.21 4.27 7.23
C GLY A 217 -19.36 4.83 6.40
N GLN A 218 -19.23 6.08 5.96
CA GLN A 218 -20.26 6.81 5.22
C GLN A 218 -19.62 7.76 4.21
N ILE A 219 -20.36 8.07 3.13
CA ILE A 219 -20.07 9.18 2.24
C ILE A 219 -21.18 10.22 2.40
N PHE A 220 -20.77 11.43 2.68
CA PHE A 220 -21.64 12.61 2.70
C PHE A 220 -21.48 13.36 1.39
N THR A 221 -22.56 13.97 0.92
CA THR A 221 -22.55 14.90 -0.21
C THR A 221 -23.02 16.26 0.24
N ILE A 222 -22.39 17.31 -0.25
CA ILE A 222 -22.79 18.70 -0.03
C ILE A 222 -23.07 19.31 -1.40
N GLU A 223 -24.30 19.73 -1.63
CA GLU A 223 -24.73 20.39 -2.87
C GLU A 223 -25.63 21.56 -2.50
N ASN A 224 -25.35 22.76 -3.00
CA ASN A 224 -26.11 23.99 -2.69
C ASN A 224 -26.29 24.23 -1.18
N ASN A 225 -25.29 23.97 -0.36
CA ASN A 225 -25.31 24.02 1.12
C ASN A 225 -26.26 23.01 1.77
N ILE A 226 -26.70 21.99 1.05
CA ILE A 226 -27.51 20.90 1.59
C ILE A 226 -26.62 19.69 1.76
N THR A 227 -26.50 19.20 2.99
CA THR A 227 -25.76 17.97 3.29
C THR A 227 -26.71 16.77 3.22
N ALA A 228 -26.34 15.77 2.43
CA ALA A 228 -27.02 14.48 2.34
C ALA A 228 -26.03 13.33 2.64
N ARG A 229 -26.52 12.10 2.63
CA ARG A 229 -25.70 10.89 2.76
C ARG A 229 -26.04 9.93 1.63
N ILE A 230 -25.05 9.26 1.10
CA ILE A 230 -25.28 8.08 0.26
C ILE A 230 -25.91 7.01 1.17
N PRO A 231 -27.07 6.39 0.78
CA PRO A 231 -27.84 5.51 1.65
C PRO A 231 -27.22 4.10 1.78
N GLU A 232 -25.90 4.03 1.86
CA GLU A 232 -25.13 2.81 2.03
C GLU A 232 -24.15 2.96 3.20
N VAL A 233 -24.02 1.91 4.00
CA VAL A 233 -23.04 1.83 5.08
C VAL A 233 -21.83 1.06 4.58
N LEU A 234 -20.65 1.65 4.71
CA LEU A 234 -19.40 1.16 4.13
C LEU A 234 -18.52 0.50 5.20
N HIS A 235 -17.77 -0.52 4.76
CA HIS A 235 -16.85 -1.24 5.63
C HIS A 235 -15.47 -0.61 5.61
N ARG A 236 -15.25 0.37 6.52
CA ARG A 236 -13.99 1.11 6.66
C ARG A 236 -13.47 1.63 5.31
N PRO A 237 -14.20 2.54 4.65
CA PRO A 237 -13.72 3.17 3.43
C PRO A 237 -12.49 4.03 3.75
N VAL A 238 -11.45 3.95 2.92
CA VAL A 238 -10.19 4.69 3.10
C VAL A 238 -9.84 5.57 1.91
N HIS A 239 -10.51 5.36 0.77
CA HIS A 239 -10.34 6.17 -0.43
C HIS A 239 -11.62 6.13 -1.27
N THR A 240 -11.96 7.25 -1.88
CA THR A 240 -13.13 7.42 -2.75
C THR A 240 -12.71 8.15 -4.01
N LEU A 241 -12.84 7.50 -5.15
CA LEU A 241 -12.69 8.12 -6.46
C LEU A 241 -14.07 8.45 -7.01
N VAL A 242 -14.32 9.72 -7.37
CA VAL A 242 -15.56 10.17 -8.04
C VAL A 242 -15.18 10.58 -9.45
N HIS A 243 -15.78 9.95 -10.45
CA HIS A 243 -15.41 10.16 -11.84
C HIS A 243 -16.51 9.71 -12.80
N ASP A 244 -16.71 10.41 -13.92
CA ASP A 244 -17.60 10.00 -15.02
C ASP A 244 -16.84 9.02 -15.93
N LEU A 245 -16.84 7.72 -15.52
CA LEU A 245 -16.03 6.69 -16.15
C LEU A 245 -16.50 6.31 -17.57
N ASP A 246 -17.76 6.52 -17.91
CA ASP A 246 -18.32 6.17 -19.24
C ASP A 246 -18.74 7.39 -20.05
N GLU A 247 -18.33 8.59 -19.62
CA GLU A 247 -18.56 9.88 -20.28
C GLU A 247 -20.05 10.15 -20.57
N ASN A 248 -20.95 9.65 -19.70
CA ASN A 248 -22.39 9.84 -19.85
C ASN A 248 -22.93 11.10 -19.16
N GLY A 249 -22.08 11.88 -18.50
CA GLY A 249 -22.41 13.09 -17.74
C GLY A 249 -22.91 12.77 -16.31
N THR A 250 -22.71 11.54 -15.82
CA THR A 250 -23.07 11.13 -14.46
C THR A 250 -21.87 10.47 -13.80
N ASN A 251 -21.42 11.03 -12.69
CA ASN A 251 -20.27 10.51 -11.99
C ASN A 251 -20.56 9.18 -11.28
N GLU A 252 -19.68 8.22 -11.45
CA GLU A 252 -19.58 7.01 -10.65
C GLU A 252 -18.78 7.30 -9.38
N ILE A 253 -19.02 6.47 -8.35
CA ILE A 253 -18.27 6.54 -7.10
C ILE A 253 -17.61 5.18 -6.86
N ILE A 254 -16.28 5.16 -6.85
CA ILE A 254 -15.49 3.95 -6.58
C ILE A 254 -14.97 4.07 -5.15
N VAL A 255 -15.27 3.08 -4.31
CA VAL A 255 -14.93 3.12 -2.88
C VAL A 255 -14.01 1.97 -2.52
N SER A 256 -12.84 2.30 -2.02
CA SER A 256 -11.92 1.36 -1.38
C SER A 256 -12.40 1.06 0.04
N GLU A 257 -13.24 0.03 0.18
CA GLU A 257 -13.68 -0.48 1.48
C GLU A 257 -12.58 -1.41 2.02
N PHE A 258 -11.62 -0.83 2.74
CA PHE A 258 -10.45 -1.56 3.26
C PHE A 258 -10.86 -2.75 4.12
N GLY A 259 -11.89 -2.56 4.97
CA GLY A 259 -12.38 -3.59 5.87
C GLY A 259 -11.42 -3.88 7.02
N ASN A 260 -11.34 -5.17 7.38
CA ASN A 260 -10.39 -5.73 8.35
C ASN A 260 -10.03 -7.17 7.91
N LEU A 261 -10.78 -8.20 8.35
CA LEU A 261 -10.66 -9.57 7.82
C LEU A 261 -11.36 -9.69 6.46
N THR A 262 -12.36 -8.86 6.23
CA THR A 262 -13.14 -8.75 4.99
C THR A 262 -13.16 -7.31 4.51
N GLY A 263 -13.23 -7.13 3.20
CA GLY A 263 -13.28 -5.82 2.54
C GLY A 263 -13.56 -5.98 1.06
N LYS A 264 -13.58 -4.89 0.31
CA LYS A 264 -13.90 -4.92 -1.12
C LYS A 264 -13.57 -3.61 -1.82
N LEU A 265 -13.47 -3.64 -3.15
CA LEU A 265 -13.58 -2.47 -4.00
C LEU A 265 -14.99 -2.42 -4.57
N SER A 266 -15.71 -1.34 -4.32
CA SER A 266 -17.11 -1.17 -4.71
C SER A 266 -17.28 -0.03 -5.70
N LEU A 267 -18.15 -0.24 -6.70
CA LEU A 267 -18.60 0.75 -7.66
C LEU A 267 -20.06 1.09 -7.37
N PHE A 268 -20.35 2.38 -7.26
CA PHE A 268 -21.69 2.92 -7.10
C PHE A 268 -22.10 3.66 -8.36
N LYS A 269 -23.16 3.20 -9.01
CA LYS A 269 -23.78 3.83 -10.17
C LYS A 269 -25.04 4.53 -9.73
N LYS A 270 -25.20 5.81 -10.08
CA LYS A 270 -26.39 6.58 -9.76
C LYS A 270 -27.58 6.04 -10.56
N VAL A 271 -28.68 5.72 -9.88
CA VAL A 271 -29.94 5.24 -10.49
C VAL A 271 -30.93 6.39 -10.62
N ASP A 272 -31.01 7.24 -9.60
CA ASP A 272 -31.79 8.45 -9.55
C ASP A 272 -31.17 9.48 -8.60
N SER A 273 -31.84 10.55 -8.25
CA SER A 273 -31.29 11.63 -7.42
C SER A 273 -30.82 11.20 -6.02
N VAL A 274 -31.31 10.06 -5.50
CA VAL A 274 -31.01 9.59 -4.13
C VAL A 274 -30.52 8.15 -4.06
N ASN A 275 -30.77 7.34 -5.10
CA ASN A 275 -30.47 5.91 -5.08
C ASN A 275 -29.25 5.57 -5.94
N PHE A 276 -28.43 4.68 -5.43
CA PHE A 276 -27.26 4.13 -6.10
C PHE A 276 -27.39 2.60 -6.20
N LYS A 277 -26.86 2.04 -7.28
CA LYS A 277 -26.66 0.60 -7.42
C LYS A 277 -25.21 0.27 -7.11
N LYS A 278 -24.98 -0.53 -6.08
CA LYS A 278 -23.66 -1.01 -5.69
C LYS A 278 -23.28 -2.28 -6.48
N GLU A 279 -22.09 -2.28 -7.07
CA GLU A 279 -21.46 -3.46 -7.68
C GLU A 279 -20.10 -3.70 -7.03
N ILE A 280 -19.69 -4.96 -6.83
CA ILE A 280 -18.40 -5.30 -6.25
C ILE A 280 -17.42 -5.55 -7.41
N LEU A 281 -16.33 -4.79 -7.46
CA LEU A 281 -15.27 -4.94 -8.46
C LEU A 281 -14.20 -5.93 -8.00
N LEU A 282 -13.74 -5.83 -6.73
CA LEU A 282 -12.83 -6.79 -6.09
C LEU A 282 -13.42 -7.20 -4.75
N ASN A 283 -13.47 -8.51 -4.50
CA ASN A 283 -14.00 -9.06 -3.24
C ASN A 283 -12.84 -9.57 -2.37
N GLN A 284 -12.00 -8.64 -1.92
CA GLN A 284 -10.90 -8.91 -0.99
C GLN A 284 -10.62 -7.68 -0.12
N PRO A 285 -10.18 -7.86 1.13
CA PRO A 285 -9.86 -6.75 2.03
C PRO A 285 -8.58 -6.04 1.61
N GLY A 286 -8.43 -4.81 2.09
CA GLY A 286 -7.17 -4.08 2.00
C GLY A 286 -7.00 -3.21 0.77
N THR A 287 -8.05 -2.92 -0.03
CA THR A 287 -7.93 -1.91 -1.09
C THR A 287 -7.72 -0.54 -0.45
N ILE A 288 -6.58 0.11 -0.78
CA ILE A 288 -6.16 1.39 -0.18
C ILE A 288 -6.42 2.56 -1.12
N ARG A 289 -6.02 2.44 -2.39
CA ARG A 289 -6.05 3.52 -3.38
C ARG A 289 -6.49 2.98 -4.72
N VAL A 290 -7.22 3.82 -5.48
CA VAL A 290 -7.59 3.57 -6.87
C VAL A 290 -7.30 4.82 -7.68
N ILE A 291 -6.72 4.64 -8.87
CA ILE A 291 -6.50 5.70 -9.86
C ILE A 291 -7.28 5.32 -11.11
N ALA A 292 -7.94 6.28 -11.77
CA ALA A 292 -8.55 6.09 -13.08
C ALA A 292 -7.56 6.58 -14.15
N LYS A 293 -7.27 5.73 -15.14
CA LYS A 293 -6.43 6.05 -16.29
C LYS A 293 -6.60 5.02 -17.40
N ASP A 294 -6.61 5.46 -18.66
CA ASP A 294 -6.61 4.55 -19.81
C ASP A 294 -5.24 3.87 -19.95
N MET A 295 -5.14 2.62 -19.47
CA MET A 295 -3.89 1.85 -19.43
C MET A 295 -3.65 1.04 -20.70
N ASN A 296 -4.64 0.92 -21.58
CA ASN A 296 -4.55 0.11 -22.79
C ASN A 296 -4.73 0.92 -24.09
N ASN A 297 -4.93 2.23 -23.98
CA ASN A 297 -5.16 3.19 -25.08
C ASN A 297 -6.40 2.82 -25.91
N ASP A 298 -7.48 2.33 -25.28
CA ASP A 298 -8.75 2.04 -25.95
C ASP A 298 -9.77 3.19 -25.86
N GLY A 299 -9.40 4.29 -25.21
CA GLY A 299 -10.22 5.47 -25.02
C GLY A 299 -11.19 5.38 -23.84
N LYS A 300 -11.09 4.36 -23.00
CA LYS A 300 -11.86 4.19 -21.75
C LYS A 300 -10.90 4.21 -20.57
N GLU A 301 -11.32 4.83 -19.50
CA GLU A 301 -10.52 4.83 -18.28
C GLU A 301 -10.64 3.51 -17.53
N ASP A 302 -9.50 2.89 -17.28
CA ASP A 302 -9.35 1.71 -16.44
C ASP A 302 -9.18 2.13 -14.98
N LEU A 303 -9.32 1.18 -14.06
CA LEU A 303 -9.10 1.41 -12.63
C LEU A 303 -7.85 0.65 -12.17
N ILE A 304 -6.89 1.35 -11.63
CA ILE A 304 -5.67 0.75 -11.08
C ILE A 304 -5.80 0.76 -9.55
N ALA A 305 -5.84 -0.43 -8.93
CA ALA A 305 -6.12 -0.59 -7.52
C ALA A 305 -4.96 -1.27 -6.77
N LEU A 306 -4.53 -0.67 -5.65
CA LEU A 306 -3.62 -1.30 -4.69
C LEU A 306 -4.42 -2.02 -3.61
N THR A 307 -4.10 -3.29 -3.41
CA THR A 307 -4.61 -4.11 -2.30
C THR A 307 -3.46 -4.51 -1.38
N SER A 308 -3.61 -4.29 -0.08
CA SER A 308 -2.54 -4.41 0.93
C SER A 308 -2.76 -5.50 1.97
N GLN A 309 -3.81 -6.30 1.88
CA GLN A 309 -4.05 -7.37 2.85
C GLN A 309 -4.09 -8.75 2.20
N GLY A 310 -3.34 -9.69 2.79
CA GLY A 310 -3.28 -11.08 2.35
C GLY A 310 -2.63 -11.21 0.97
N ASN A 311 -3.40 -11.06 -0.10
CA ASN A 311 -2.90 -11.09 -1.47
C ASN A 311 -2.54 -9.68 -1.94
N GLU A 312 -1.46 -9.12 -1.37
CA GLU A 312 -0.99 -7.77 -1.73
C GLU A 312 -0.67 -7.68 -3.23
N SER A 313 -1.25 -6.68 -3.89
CA SER A 313 -1.16 -6.60 -5.36
C SER A 313 -1.55 -5.24 -5.91
N ILE A 314 -1.02 -4.92 -7.10
CA ILE A 314 -1.63 -3.93 -8.01
C ILE A 314 -2.45 -4.70 -9.05
N THR A 315 -3.71 -4.29 -9.18
CA THR A 315 -4.66 -4.87 -10.13
C THR A 315 -5.15 -3.77 -11.07
N ILE A 316 -5.03 -3.99 -12.38
CA ILE A 316 -5.71 -3.16 -13.38
C ILE A 316 -7.06 -3.82 -13.68
N LEU A 317 -8.12 -3.03 -13.57
CA LEU A 317 -9.47 -3.40 -13.96
C LEU A 317 -9.75 -2.70 -15.29
N TYR A 318 -9.57 -3.40 -16.39
CA TYR A 318 -9.81 -2.89 -17.74
C TYR A 318 -11.30 -2.67 -17.98
N GLN A 319 -11.68 -1.42 -18.30
CA GLN A 319 -13.06 -1.07 -18.55
C GLN A 319 -13.57 -1.68 -19.85
N GLN A 320 -14.77 -2.23 -19.79
CA GLN A 320 -15.52 -2.77 -20.92
C GLN A 320 -16.86 -2.05 -21.06
N GLU A 321 -17.66 -2.44 -22.06
CA GLU A 321 -18.99 -1.87 -22.25
C GLU A 321 -19.87 -1.96 -20.99
N ASN A 322 -20.64 -0.88 -20.76
CA ASN A 322 -21.60 -0.78 -19.65
C ASN A 322 -20.94 -0.85 -18.26
N LEU A 323 -19.76 -0.26 -18.09
CA LEU A 323 -19.01 -0.25 -16.84
C LEU A 323 -18.83 -1.66 -16.26
N LYS A 324 -18.49 -2.62 -17.13
CA LYS A 324 -17.96 -3.92 -16.75
C LYS A 324 -16.44 -3.86 -16.75
N PHE A 325 -15.81 -4.66 -15.93
CA PHE A 325 -14.37 -4.65 -15.77
C PHE A 325 -13.78 -6.06 -15.86
N SER A 326 -12.64 -6.16 -16.52
CA SER A 326 -11.81 -7.37 -16.54
C SER A 326 -10.58 -7.14 -15.70
N ALA A 327 -10.45 -7.84 -14.58
CA ALA A 327 -9.36 -7.65 -13.63
C ALA A 327 -8.12 -8.46 -14.03
N GLN A 328 -6.94 -7.81 -13.98
CA GLN A 328 -5.64 -8.43 -14.15
C GLN A 328 -4.69 -7.95 -13.05
N GLN A 329 -4.17 -8.87 -12.22
CA GLN A 329 -3.10 -8.56 -11.28
C GLN A 329 -1.79 -8.41 -12.05
N VAL A 330 -1.25 -7.19 -12.07
CA VAL A 330 -0.01 -6.88 -12.81
C VAL A 330 1.23 -6.91 -11.91
N LEU A 331 1.05 -6.64 -10.62
CA LEU A 331 2.10 -6.81 -9.61
C LEU A 331 1.52 -7.59 -8.41
N ARG A 332 2.34 -8.45 -7.83
CA ARG A 332 2.01 -9.17 -6.60
C ARG A 332 3.16 -9.07 -5.61
N PHE A 333 2.83 -8.83 -4.36
CA PHE A 333 3.81 -8.67 -3.29
C PHE A 333 3.65 -9.76 -2.23
N SER A 334 4.73 -10.01 -1.51
CA SER A 334 4.69 -10.85 -0.32
C SER A 334 3.84 -10.19 0.77
N PRO A 335 2.95 -10.91 1.48
CA PRO A 335 2.10 -10.36 2.53
C PRO A 335 2.87 -9.83 3.76
N VAL A 336 4.19 -9.95 3.78
CA VAL A 336 5.05 -9.36 4.82
C VAL A 336 5.66 -8.03 4.40
N TYR A 337 5.38 -7.56 3.17
CA TYR A 337 5.89 -6.28 2.68
C TYR A 337 5.15 -5.09 3.28
N GLY A 338 3.83 -5.21 3.49
CA GLY A 338 3.01 -4.12 3.99
C GLY A 338 2.88 -3.00 2.96
N SER A 339 2.34 -3.34 1.78
CA SER A 339 2.11 -2.38 0.71
C SER A 339 1.14 -1.29 1.16
N SER A 340 1.53 -0.01 1.05
CA SER A 340 0.82 1.11 1.68
C SER A 340 0.43 2.22 0.71
N TRP A 341 1.14 2.36 -0.41
CA TRP A 341 0.85 3.39 -1.40
C TRP A 341 1.45 3.04 -2.76
N PHE A 342 0.93 3.65 -3.81
CA PHE A 342 1.53 3.63 -5.14
C PHE A 342 1.26 4.93 -5.88
N ASP A 343 2.08 5.21 -6.88
CA ASP A 343 1.90 6.30 -7.82
C ASP A 343 2.08 5.81 -9.25
N LEU A 344 1.50 6.54 -10.21
CA LEU A 344 1.64 6.30 -11.65
C LEU A 344 2.33 7.50 -12.26
N ILE A 345 3.47 7.28 -12.91
CA ILE A 345 4.24 8.32 -13.57
C ILE A 345 5.11 7.69 -14.67
N ASP A 346 5.27 8.37 -15.78
CA ASP A 346 6.26 8.01 -16.80
C ASP A 346 7.65 8.42 -16.28
N TYR A 347 8.31 7.48 -15.57
CA TYR A 347 9.60 7.72 -14.91
C TYR A 347 10.76 7.85 -15.90
N ASN A 348 10.70 7.10 -17.00
CA ASN A 348 11.80 7.00 -17.96
C ASN A 348 11.57 7.81 -19.25
N GLY A 349 10.43 8.52 -19.36
CA GLY A 349 10.08 9.37 -20.50
C GLY A 349 9.75 8.59 -21.78
N ASP A 350 9.32 7.33 -21.68
CA ASP A 350 9.02 6.48 -22.84
C ASP A 350 7.55 6.57 -23.31
N GLY A 351 6.72 7.31 -22.58
CA GLY A 351 5.32 7.57 -22.89
C GLY A 351 4.36 6.55 -22.28
N PHE A 352 4.84 5.62 -21.43
CA PHE A 352 4.02 4.68 -20.70
C PHE A 352 4.18 4.93 -19.20
N ASP A 353 3.05 4.91 -18.47
CA ASP A 353 3.13 5.07 -17.02
C ASP A 353 3.77 3.85 -16.36
N ASP A 354 4.72 4.15 -15.50
CA ASP A 354 5.38 3.23 -14.59
C ASP A 354 4.67 3.21 -13.24
N ILE A 355 4.93 2.19 -12.44
CA ILE A 355 4.36 2.08 -11.08
C ILE A 355 5.45 2.28 -10.05
N ILE A 356 5.28 3.29 -9.20
CA ILE A 356 6.10 3.50 -8.01
C ILE A 356 5.34 2.94 -6.82
N THR A 357 5.93 2.03 -6.04
CA THR A 357 5.27 1.47 -4.84
C THR A 357 6.08 1.74 -3.59
N VAL A 358 5.39 1.88 -2.44
CA VAL A 358 6.01 1.85 -1.12
C VAL A 358 5.42 0.74 -0.27
N ASN A 359 6.30 0.09 0.50
CA ASN A 359 6.00 -1.06 1.32
C ASN A 359 6.64 -0.86 2.69
N GLY A 360 5.85 -0.96 3.77
CA GLY A 360 6.38 -0.73 5.11
C GLY A 360 5.32 -0.72 6.21
N ASP A 361 4.03 -0.80 5.86
CA ASP A 361 2.91 -0.74 6.80
C ASP A 361 2.48 -2.14 7.26
N ASN A 362 3.28 -2.75 8.14
CA ASN A 362 2.90 -4.00 8.82
C ASN A 362 3.33 -4.03 10.29
N ALA A 363 3.40 -2.87 10.90
CA ALA A 363 3.82 -2.70 12.29
C ALA A 363 2.84 -3.33 13.29
N ASP A 364 1.58 -3.48 12.94
CA ASP A 364 0.55 -4.17 13.74
C ASP A 364 0.81 -5.68 13.89
N LYS A 365 1.54 -6.28 12.96
CA LYS A 365 1.87 -7.71 12.98
C LYS A 365 3.27 -8.01 13.52
N SER A 366 4.23 -7.12 13.28
CA SER A 366 5.60 -7.29 13.76
C SER A 366 6.37 -5.97 13.78
N TYR A 367 7.03 -5.69 14.91
CA TYR A 367 7.85 -4.48 15.11
C TYR A 367 9.33 -4.67 14.77
N VAL A 368 9.67 -5.68 13.98
CA VAL A 368 11.05 -5.90 13.58
C VAL A 368 11.37 -5.07 12.33
N GLN A 369 12.59 -4.51 12.31
CA GLN A 369 13.10 -3.84 11.11
C GLN A 369 13.26 -4.84 9.98
N LYS A 370 12.84 -4.45 8.79
CA LYS A 370 12.80 -5.30 7.61
C LYS A 370 13.54 -4.62 6.47
N GLY A 371 14.61 -5.23 5.99
CA GLY A 371 15.44 -4.69 4.91
C GLY A 371 14.75 -4.66 3.54
N TYR A 372 13.55 -5.26 3.42
CA TYR A 372 12.73 -5.24 2.21
C TYR A 372 11.62 -4.18 2.23
N HIS A 373 11.50 -3.38 3.31
CA HIS A 373 10.67 -2.18 3.32
C HIS A 373 11.33 -1.06 2.53
N GLY A 374 10.55 -0.29 1.81
CA GLY A 374 11.07 0.84 1.03
C GLY A 374 10.22 1.18 -0.19
N MET A 375 10.81 1.94 -1.09
CA MET A 375 10.22 2.34 -2.37
C MET A 375 10.75 1.45 -3.48
N ARG A 376 9.89 1.13 -4.46
CA ARG A 376 10.25 0.40 -5.68
C ARG A 376 9.77 1.11 -6.91
N VAL A 377 10.59 1.07 -7.96
CA VAL A 377 10.24 1.52 -9.31
C VAL A 377 10.03 0.30 -10.19
N HIS A 378 8.84 0.19 -10.77
CA HIS A 378 8.47 -0.89 -11.69
C HIS A 378 8.20 -0.28 -13.06
N LEU A 379 9.10 -0.53 -14.03
CA LEU A 379 8.96 -0.01 -15.39
C LEU A 379 7.97 -0.83 -16.20
N ASN A 380 7.13 -0.13 -16.96
CA ASN A 380 6.16 -0.70 -17.91
C ASN A 380 6.84 -0.98 -19.25
N ASP A 381 6.58 -2.13 -19.85
CA ASP A 381 7.09 -2.46 -21.20
C ASP A 381 6.17 -1.93 -22.33
N GLY A 382 5.19 -1.07 -22.01
CA GLY A 382 4.17 -0.58 -22.94
C GLY A 382 3.02 -1.55 -23.21
N SER A 383 2.99 -2.69 -22.50
CA SER A 383 1.92 -3.69 -22.57
C SER A 383 1.37 -4.03 -21.19
N ASN A 384 1.60 -3.16 -20.21
CA ASN A 384 1.22 -3.32 -18.81
C ASN A 384 1.86 -4.57 -18.14
N ASN A 385 3.06 -4.96 -18.60
CA ASN A 385 3.94 -5.84 -17.86
C ASN A 385 4.97 -4.99 -17.14
N PHE A 386 5.00 -5.09 -15.82
CA PHE A 386 5.84 -4.27 -14.96
C PHE A 386 7.00 -5.07 -14.40
N GLU A 387 8.22 -4.53 -14.51
CA GLU A 387 9.44 -5.13 -13.98
C GLU A 387 10.08 -4.23 -12.94
N GLU A 388 10.34 -4.76 -11.72
CA GLU A 388 11.08 -4.03 -10.69
C GLU A 388 12.50 -3.74 -11.20
N LYS A 389 12.85 -2.47 -11.33
CA LYS A 389 14.17 -2.00 -11.79
C LYS A 389 14.99 -1.37 -10.69
N TYR A 390 14.33 -0.85 -9.65
CA TYR A 390 15.01 -0.18 -8.56
C TYR A 390 14.30 -0.42 -7.24
N PHE A 391 15.09 -0.51 -6.17
CA PHE A 391 14.65 -0.58 -4.81
C PHE A 391 15.46 0.36 -3.93
N TYR A 392 14.79 1.27 -3.23
CA TYR A 392 15.38 2.11 -2.18
C TYR A 392 14.91 1.61 -0.81
N PRO A 393 15.82 1.11 0.05
CA PRO A 393 15.46 0.62 1.37
C PRO A 393 15.09 1.78 2.30
N LEU A 394 13.90 1.74 2.86
CA LEU A 394 13.44 2.69 3.89
C LEU A 394 12.46 1.96 4.80
N HIS A 395 12.93 1.63 6.01
CA HIS A 395 12.10 0.89 6.96
C HIS A 395 10.84 1.66 7.31
N GLY A 396 9.68 0.98 7.26
CA GLY A 396 8.40 1.59 7.60
C GLY A 396 7.87 2.63 6.60
N ALA A 397 8.33 2.60 5.34
CA ALA A 397 7.86 3.50 4.29
C ALA A 397 6.35 3.36 4.03
N THR A 398 5.62 4.49 3.99
CA THR A 398 4.16 4.47 3.85
C THR A 398 3.61 5.37 2.77
N ARG A 399 4.35 6.38 2.33
CA ARG A 399 3.90 7.31 1.27
C ARG A 399 5.05 7.70 0.36
N VAL A 400 4.70 8.01 -0.88
CA VAL A 400 5.58 8.62 -1.88
C VAL A 400 4.82 9.73 -2.61
N VAL A 401 5.51 10.79 -2.96
CA VAL A 401 5.15 11.76 -4.00
C VAL A 401 6.25 11.79 -5.04
N SER A 402 5.86 11.82 -6.31
CA SER A 402 6.74 11.74 -7.47
C SER A 402 6.58 13.03 -8.29
N ASN A 403 7.64 13.80 -8.47
CA ASN A 403 7.63 15.02 -9.27
C ASN A 403 9.06 15.42 -9.69
N ASP A 404 9.17 16.29 -10.67
CA ASP A 404 10.43 16.99 -11.01
C ASP A 404 10.55 18.22 -10.07
N PHE A 405 11.07 18.00 -8.84
CA PHE A 405 11.12 19.04 -7.82
C PHE A 405 12.24 20.05 -8.03
N ASP A 406 13.30 19.72 -8.76
CA ASP A 406 14.40 20.63 -9.05
C ASP A 406 14.40 21.17 -10.49
N GLN A 407 13.37 20.81 -11.26
CA GLN A 407 13.11 21.25 -12.64
C GLN A 407 14.28 20.94 -13.59
N ASP A 408 14.96 19.83 -13.38
CA ASP A 408 16.04 19.37 -14.25
C ASP A 408 15.58 18.39 -15.34
N GLY A 409 14.32 17.96 -15.29
CA GLY A 409 13.62 17.16 -16.30
C GLY A 409 13.54 15.68 -15.97
N ASP A 410 14.00 15.25 -14.79
CA ASP A 410 13.83 13.89 -14.31
C ASP A 410 12.96 13.82 -13.03
N ILE A 411 12.53 12.62 -12.64
CA ILE A 411 11.58 12.44 -11.56
C ILE A 411 12.31 12.15 -10.25
N ASP A 412 12.03 13.01 -9.27
CA ASP A 412 12.44 12.90 -7.88
C ASP A 412 11.34 12.27 -7.00
N PHE A 413 11.69 11.91 -5.77
CA PHE A 413 10.76 11.31 -4.83
C PHE A 413 10.82 11.94 -3.43
N GLY A 414 9.67 12.36 -2.90
CA GLY A 414 9.48 12.57 -1.48
C GLY A 414 8.93 11.30 -0.82
N LEU A 415 9.53 10.85 0.28
CA LEU A 415 9.15 9.62 0.98
C LEU A 415 8.82 9.90 2.44
N ILE A 416 7.73 9.31 2.96
CA ILE A 416 7.46 9.23 4.39
C ILE A 416 7.70 7.81 4.88
N SER A 417 8.40 7.68 5.99
CA SER A 417 8.35 6.52 6.87
C SER A 417 7.55 6.86 8.13
N THR A 418 6.35 6.29 8.25
CA THR A 418 5.53 6.43 9.48
C THR A 418 6.07 5.54 10.62
N PHE A 419 6.91 4.56 10.30
CA PHE A 419 7.47 3.58 11.25
C PHE A 419 8.99 3.39 11.08
N PRO A 420 9.79 4.49 11.09
CA PRO A 420 11.24 4.38 10.99
C PRO A 420 11.83 3.69 12.22
N ASP A 421 13.14 3.48 12.24
CA ASP A 421 13.86 3.17 13.49
C ASP A 421 13.92 4.43 14.37
N TYR A 422 12.86 4.68 15.11
CA TYR A 422 12.75 5.86 15.98
C TYR A 422 13.83 5.98 17.05
N GLU A 423 14.48 4.86 17.42
CA GLU A 423 15.57 4.87 18.41
C GLU A 423 16.90 5.34 17.83
N ASN A 424 17.18 4.98 16.57
CA ASN A 424 18.50 5.19 15.97
C ASN A 424 18.50 6.17 14.79
N GLU A 425 17.41 6.24 14.03
CA GLU A 425 17.28 7.03 12.79
C GLU A 425 15.91 7.74 12.70
N PRO A 426 15.50 8.54 13.71
CA PRO A 426 14.20 9.22 13.68
C PRO A 426 14.07 10.22 12.53
N GLU A 427 15.20 10.75 12.01
CA GLU A 427 15.25 11.61 10.83
C GLU A 427 14.81 10.92 9.54
N SER A 428 14.91 9.58 9.47
CA SER A 428 14.41 8.79 8.35
C SER A 428 12.88 8.81 8.21
N SER A 429 12.17 9.51 9.10
CA SER A 429 10.72 9.73 8.98
C SER A 429 10.32 10.50 7.72
N PHE A 430 11.22 11.30 7.15
CA PHE A 430 11.10 11.92 5.82
C PHE A 430 12.42 11.84 5.07
N VAL A 431 12.37 11.46 3.80
CA VAL A 431 13.53 11.41 2.90
C VAL A 431 13.14 12.00 1.54
N TYR A 432 13.96 12.92 1.04
CA TYR A 432 13.91 13.39 -0.33
C TYR A 432 15.00 12.68 -1.14
N LEU A 433 14.62 12.08 -2.27
CA LEU A 433 15.53 11.43 -3.23
C LEU A 433 15.59 12.28 -4.47
N GLU A 434 16.65 13.04 -4.62
CA GLU A 434 16.97 13.77 -5.82
C GLU A 434 17.53 12.80 -6.86
N ASN A 435 16.92 12.70 -8.02
CA ASN A 435 17.41 11.89 -9.13
C ASN A 435 18.64 12.56 -9.73
N LYS A 436 19.67 11.80 -10.00
CA LYS A 436 20.91 12.29 -10.63
C LYS A 436 21.15 11.64 -11.98
N ASN A 437 20.50 10.54 -12.21
CA ASN A 437 20.56 9.85 -13.50
C ASN A 437 19.46 8.78 -13.53
N PRO A 438 18.35 9.03 -14.27
CA PRO A 438 17.23 8.10 -14.36
C PRO A 438 17.59 6.76 -15.01
N ASP A 439 18.51 6.74 -15.99
CA ASP A 439 18.93 5.52 -16.68
C ASP A 439 19.62 4.51 -15.76
N THR A 440 20.33 5.00 -14.73
CA THR A 440 21.09 4.19 -13.79
C THR A 440 20.48 4.13 -12.39
N PHE A 441 19.32 4.76 -12.18
CA PHE A 441 18.66 4.89 -10.89
C PHE A 441 19.61 5.42 -9.80
N SER A 442 20.30 6.50 -10.12
CA SER A 442 21.28 7.12 -9.21
C SER A 442 20.62 8.29 -8.49
N PHE A 443 20.43 8.15 -7.18
CA PHE A 443 19.80 9.16 -6.33
C PHE A 443 20.75 9.68 -5.26
N SER A 444 20.58 10.96 -4.91
CA SER A 444 21.11 11.55 -3.68
C SER A 444 19.99 11.65 -2.65
N ALA A 445 20.24 11.18 -1.43
CA ALA A 445 19.24 11.19 -0.37
C ALA A 445 19.46 12.36 0.59
N TYR A 446 18.37 13.04 0.95
CA TYR A 446 18.37 14.21 1.83
C TYR A 446 17.29 14.09 2.91
N THR A 447 17.54 14.70 4.07
CA THR A 447 16.55 14.90 5.12
C THR A 447 16.84 16.22 5.84
N PHE A 448 16.04 16.59 6.83
CA PHE A 448 16.17 17.84 7.57
C PHE A 448 15.95 17.61 9.07
N ASP A 449 16.60 18.43 9.90
CA ASP A 449 16.61 18.26 11.37
C ASP A 449 15.19 18.26 12.01
N ALA A 450 14.27 19.05 11.46
CA ALA A 450 12.90 19.14 11.96
C ALA A 450 12.02 17.96 11.51
N SER A 451 12.52 17.02 10.72
CA SER A 451 11.76 15.82 10.30
C SER A 451 11.26 15.00 11.49
N LYS A 452 11.96 14.99 12.60
CA LYS A 452 11.60 14.28 13.85
C LYS A 452 10.53 14.99 14.69
N LEU A 453 10.10 16.21 14.34
CA LEU A 453 9.13 16.99 15.14
C LEU A 453 7.69 16.52 14.96
N GLY A 454 7.39 15.72 13.97
CA GLY A 454 6.07 15.14 13.73
C GLY A 454 6.15 13.65 13.44
N ARG A 455 5.05 12.96 13.65
CA ARG A 455 4.85 11.62 13.13
C ARG A 455 4.12 11.73 11.80
N TRP A 456 4.88 11.75 10.73
CA TRP A 456 4.32 11.98 9.38
C TRP A 456 3.46 10.81 8.95
N PHE A 457 2.27 11.15 8.44
CA PHE A 457 1.25 10.17 8.08
C PHE A 457 0.73 10.33 6.66
N LEU A 458 0.38 11.57 6.26
CA LEU A 458 -0.04 11.88 4.91
C LEU A 458 0.93 12.88 4.29
N MET A 459 1.00 12.85 2.96
CA MET A 459 1.85 13.74 2.17
C MET A 459 1.14 14.12 0.88
N ASN A 460 1.36 15.36 0.44
CA ASN A 460 0.97 15.87 -0.85
C ASN A 460 2.07 16.76 -1.43
N SER A 461 2.05 16.99 -2.74
CA SER A 461 2.97 17.91 -3.42
C SER A 461 2.21 18.73 -4.43
N GLU A 462 2.41 20.05 -4.41
CA GLU A 462 1.77 21.04 -5.31
C GLU A 462 2.52 22.37 -5.21
N ASP A 463 2.36 23.24 -6.18
CA ASP A 463 2.76 24.65 -6.11
C ASP A 463 1.73 25.39 -5.25
N ILE A 464 2.00 25.55 -3.93
CA ILE A 464 1.03 26.10 -2.96
C ILE A 464 1.05 27.61 -2.85
N ASP A 465 2.05 28.26 -3.43
CA ASP A 465 2.20 29.70 -3.35
C ASP A 465 2.25 30.40 -4.72
N ASP A 466 1.96 29.65 -5.80
CA ASP A 466 1.87 30.11 -7.20
C ASP A 466 3.19 30.75 -7.69
N ASP A 467 4.33 30.22 -7.28
CA ASP A 467 5.63 30.72 -7.73
C ASP A 467 6.26 29.87 -8.84
N GLY A 468 5.67 28.72 -9.15
CA GLY A 468 6.00 27.86 -10.29
C GLY A 468 6.95 26.72 -9.95
N ASP A 469 7.30 26.51 -8.66
CA ASP A 469 7.96 25.30 -8.20
C ASP A 469 7.04 24.47 -7.28
N ILE A 470 7.36 23.20 -7.10
CA ILE A 470 6.50 22.27 -6.37
C ILE A 470 6.96 22.14 -4.94
N ASP A 471 6.05 22.38 -4.00
CA ASP A 471 6.23 22.23 -2.57
C ASP A 471 5.81 20.84 -2.10
N ILE A 472 6.20 20.48 -0.86
CA ILE A 472 5.77 19.24 -0.20
C ILE A 472 5.07 19.59 1.10
N ILE A 473 3.91 18.98 1.36
CA ILE A 473 3.13 19.15 2.58
C ILE A 473 3.06 17.81 3.31
N LEU A 474 3.46 17.79 4.58
CA LEU A 474 3.39 16.63 5.47
C LEU A 474 2.34 16.89 6.55
N SER A 475 1.49 15.90 6.85
CA SER A 475 0.63 15.95 8.03
C SER A 475 1.13 15.03 9.13
N SER A 476 0.90 15.42 10.38
CA SER A 476 1.26 14.64 11.55
C SER A 476 0.05 13.87 12.11
N PHE A 477 0.31 12.65 12.60
CA PHE A 477 -0.67 11.81 13.29
C PHE A 477 0.01 11.11 14.46
N THR A 478 -0.08 11.70 15.66
CA THR A 478 0.70 11.31 16.83
C THR A 478 0.10 10.16 17.63
N TYR A 479 -1.08 9.66 17.26
CA TYR A 479 -1.66 8.49 17.92
C TYR A 479 -0.73 7.28 17.82
N ALA A 480 -0.26 6.79 18.96
CA ALA A 480 0.72 5.73 19.03
C ALA A 480 0.06 4.34 18.93
N PHE A 481 0.04 3.72 17.75
CA PHE A 481 -0.30 2.30 17.59
C PHE A 481 0.92 1.40 17.53
N THR A 482 2.11 1.95 17.68
CA THR A 482 3.39 1.24 17.73
C THR A 482 4.22 1.78 18.87
N PRO A 483 5.16 0.99 19.43
CA PRO A 483 6.12 1.52 20.38
C PRO A 483 6.90 2.70 19.80
N VAL A 484 7.03 3.76 20.58
CA VAL A 484 7.80 4.97 20.26
C VAL A 484 8.60 5.33 21.49
N PRO A 485 9.86 5.80 21.37
CA PRO A 485 10.62 6.34 22.51
C PRO A 485 9.86 7.43 23.23
N GLU A 486 9.82 7.37 24.57
CA GLU A 486 9.02 8.30 25.41
C GLU A 486 9.36 9.77 25.14
N LEU A 487 10.65 10.09 25.02
CA LEU A 487 11.10 11.46 24.73
C LEU A 487 10.62 11.97 23.36
N LEU A 488 10.53 11.09 22.36
CA LEU A 488 10.04 11.47 21.04
C LEU A 488 8.52 11.69 21.05
N TYR A 489 7.81 10.84 21.78
CA TYR A 489 6.36 11.00 21.97
C TYR A 489 6.02 12.29 22.73
N GLU A 490 6.78 12.62 23.78
CA GLU A 490 6.65 13.90 24.50
C GLU A 490 6.94 15.09 23.57
N LEU A 491 8.00 15.02 22.75
CA LEU A 491 8.33 16.05 21.78
C LEU A 491 7.19 16.31 20.79
N TRP A 492 6.57 15.27 20.26
CA TRP A 492 5.43 15.41 19.33
C TRP A 492 4.21 16.06 19.99
N ASN A 493 3.93 15.72 21.25
CA ASN A 493 2.82 16.33 22.00
C ASN A 493 3.11 17.78 22.37
N GLU A 494 4.35 18.12 22.69
CA GLU A 494 4.75 19.49 23.05
C GLU A 494 4.87 20.40 21.81
N SER A 495 5.35 19.89 20.70
CA SER A 495 5.47 20.65 19.45
C SER A 495 4.10 21.05 18.89
N ASN A 496 3.06 20.26 19.16
CA ASN A 496 1.69 20.49 18.68
C ASN A 496 1.63 20.76 17.18
N LEU A 497 2.41 19.98 16.41
CA LEU A 497 2.62 20.22 15.01
C LEU A 497 1.62 19.41 14.17
N ASP A 498 0.74 20.11 13.47
CA ASP A 498 -0.25 19.48 12.56
C ASP A 498 0.31 19.27 11.17
N LEU A 499 0.99 20.27 10.62
CA LEU A 499 1.58 20.21 9.28
C LEU A 499 3.03 20.70 9.29
N MET A 500 3.80 20.16 8.36
CA MET A 500 5.07 20.71 7.93
C MET A 500 4.99 21.01 6.43
N ILE A 501 5.12 22.25 6.05
CA ILE A 501 5.30 22.65 4.66
C ILE A 501 6.79 22.70 4.39
N LEU A 502 7.23 22.00 3.37
CA LEU A 502 8.57 22.12 2.82
C LEU A 502 8.45 23.00 1.57
N GLU A 503 8.61 24.32 1.77
CA GLU A 503 8.56 25.30 0.69
C GLU A 503 9.82 25.17 -0.15
N ASN A 504 9.65 24.91 -1.43
CA ASN A 504 10.73 24.84 -2.41
C ASN A 504 11.33 26.25 -2.58
N LYS A 505 12.60 26.33 -2.88
CA LYS A 505 13.33 27.59 -3.06
C LYS A 505 13.98 27.70 -4.42
N LEU A 506 13.56 26.88 -5.36
CA LEU A 506 14.11 26.90 -6.70
C LEU A 506 13.78 28.20 -7.39
N ILE A 507 12.53 28.66 -7.23
CA ILE A 507 12.02 29.93 -7.72
C ILE A 507 11.59 30.77 -6.53
N THR A 508 12.17 31.97 -6.39
CA THR A 508 11.77 32.92 -5.35
C THR A 508 10.96 34.05 -5.95
N LYS A 509 9.85 34.47 -5.34
CA LYS A 509 8.99 35.61 -5.77
C LYS A 509 9.74 36.93 -6.00
N ASP A 510 10.92 37.09 -5.41
CA ASP A 510 11.77 38.26 -5.61
C ASP A 510 12.46 38.31 -6.99
N LYS A 511 12.32 37.27 -7.81
CA LYS A 511 12.91 37.19 -9.16
C LYS A 511 11.89 37.29 -10.31
N LEU A 512 10.60 37.37 -10.00
CA LEU A 512 9.51 37.63 -10.92
C LEU A 512 9.09 39.12 -10.85
#